data_51d39491520cc41425bbaad0badfe5f1
#
_entry.id   51d39491520cc41425bbaad0badfe5f1
#
_cell.length_a   1.000
_cell.length_b   1.000
_cell.length_c   1.000
_cell.angle_alpha   90.00
_cell.angle_beta   90.00
_cell.angle_gamma   90.00
#
_symmetry.space_group_name_H-M   'P 1'
#
loop_
_entity.id
_entity.type
_entity.pdbx_description
1 polymer ?
#
loop_
_entity_poly.entity_id
_entity_poly.type
_entity_poly.pdbx_seq_one_letter_code
_entity_poly.pdbx_strand_id
1 'polypeptide(L)'
;MFNGKDVLIGETGWPSEGRQRDAAVASRVNQARFMREFSQAAADHHLNYNFIEGFDQPWKRGQEGAMGGNWGVFDSDGQAKFPATGPVAEDPYWYLGWLGAVVGLAAALGLSRRWQLTERLSQVQMLALGAATGGLVVAQLRYGVVWNRNALEWGATVLLGAASLVLMFRVAQLLALGRSDRPAGQGASSLVGLTVPSFNTLWRRRRAHFDALDWLGVCRSFLLFAAAIMTLLLVFDARYRGFPTVLYMLPLLGLAMARLAGLRLAGAVEERVLAAVCVLGSIAFVLIEGFANGQSLTFGATVVALAAVATDGRFWMPAQDEH
;
A
#
# COMPACT_ATOMS: atom_id res chain seq x y z
N MET A 1 33.35 19.17 30.34
CA MET A 1 33.18 18.68 28.99
C MET A 1 33.72 19.70 27.97
N PHE A 2 33.10 20.80 27.58
CA PHE A 2 33.69 21.84 26.71
C PHE A 2 33.79 23.18 27.42
N ASN A 3 34.44 23.17 28.61
CA ASN A 3 34.52 24.36 29.48
C ASN A 3 35.10 25.57 28.74
N GLY A 4 34.31 26.64 28.65
CA GLY A 4 34.74 27.91 28.03
C GLY A 4 34.76 27.95 26.50
N LYS A 5 34.09 26.97 25.82
CA LYS A 5 33.92 26.99 24.37
C LYS A 5 32.45 27.10 24.02
N ASP A 6 32.12 27.89 23.01
CA ASP A 6 30.82 27.94 22.42
C ASP A 6 30.53 26.61 21.73
N VAL A 7 29.32 26.07 21.94
CA VAL A 7 28.84 24.83 21.31
C VAL A 7 27.78 25.17 20.29
N LEU A 8 28.02 24.76 19.03
CA LEU A 8 27.03 24.82 17.97
C LEU A 8 26.51 23.42 17.69
N ILE A 9 25.18 23.23 17.76
CA ILE A 9 24.51 22.05 17.23
C ILE A 9 24.43 22.21 15.71
N GLY A 10 25.32 21.52 14.98
CA GLY A 10 25.52 21.73 13.55
C GLY A 10 24.29 21.35 12.72
N GLU A 11 23.57 20.29 13.15
CA GLU A 11 22.34 19.82 12.50
C GLU A 11 21.35 19.30 13.51
N THR A 12 20.10 19.74 13.41
CA THR A 12 18.96 19.21 14.16
C THR A 12 17.69 19.38 13.34
N GLY A 13 16.73 18.46 13.46
CA GLY A 13 15.50 18.53 12.69
C GLY A 13 14.62 17.31 12.89
N TRP A 14 13.44 17.33 12.26
CA TRP A 14 12.49 16.23 12.22
C TRP A 14 11.84 16.21 10.84
N PRO A 15 11.76 15.05 10.14
CA PRO A 15 11.16 14.99 8.82
C PRO A 15 9.63 15.00 8.92
N SER A 16 8.97 15.64 7.95
CA SER A 16 7.51 15.69 7.88
C SER A 16 6.89 14.43 7.28
N GLU A 17 7.66 13.66 6.53
CA GLU A 17 7.24 12.42 5.86
C GLU A 17 8.38 11.41 5.88
N GLY A 18 8.05 10.14 5.84
CA GLY A 18 9.06 9.11 5.69
C GLY A 18 8.83 7.89 6.55
N ARG A 19 9.82 7.00 6.53
CA ARG A 19 9.81 5.76 7.27
C ARG A 19 9.90 6.03 8.77
N GLN A 20 8.99 5.44 9.53
CA GLN A 20 9.09 5.38 10.98
C GLN A 20 10.32 4.58 11.42
N ARG A 21 11.00 5.05 12.45
CA ARG A 21 12.12 4.37 13.10
C ARG A 21 11.76 4.15 14.56
N ASP A 22 11.55 2.90 14.95
CA ASP A 22 11.04 2.55 16.28
C ASP A 22 9.81 3.38 16.62
N ALA A 23 9.79 4.15 17.72
CA ALA A 23 8.70 5.07 18.08
C ALA A 23 8.74 6.43 17.37
N ALA A 24 9.80 6.75 16.62
CA ALA A 24 9.99 8.04 15.96
C ALA A 24 9.20 8.10 14.63
N VAL A 25 8.09 8.81 14.64
CA VAL A 25 7.17 8.96 13.50
C VAL A 25 7.51 10.24 12.74
N ALA A 26 7.93 10.10 11.48
CA ALA A 26 8.03 11.22 10.53
C ALA A 26 6.61 11.72 10.22
N SER A 27 6.30 12.96 10.60
CA SER A 27 5.00 13.58 10.37
C SER A 27 5.06 15.11 10.48
N ARG A 28 4.11 15.80 9.83
CA ARG A 28 4.03 17.28 9.91
C ARG A 28 3.79 17.76 11.34
N VAL A 29 2.95 17.09 12.09
CA VAL A 29 2.64 17.43 13.48
C VAL A 29 3.90 17.25 14.34
N ASN A 30 4.60 16.12 14.19
CA ASN A 30 5.83 15.87 14.95
C ASN A 30 6.98 16.81 14.53
N GLN A 31 7.08 17.17 13.25
CA GLN A 31 8.03 18.16 12.79
C GLN A 31 7.78 19.53 13.45
N ALA A 32 6.53 20.00 13.41
CA ALA A 32 6.16 21.26 14.02
C ALA A 32 6.37 21.26 15.54
N ARG A 33 6.01 20.16 16.20
CA ARG A 33 6.22 19.97 17.63
C ARG A 33 7.70 20.01 17.98
N PHE A 34 8.52 19.22 17.28
CA PHE A 34 9.96 19.19 17.48
C PHE A 34 10.58 20.59 17.32
N MET A 35 10.23 21.30 16.23
CA MET A 35 10.76 22.64 15.96
C MET A 35 10.44 23.63 17.10
N ARG A 36 9.20 23.62 17.61
CA ARG A 36 8.74 24.51 18.66
C ARG A 36 9.40 24.19 20.00
N GLU A 37 9.37 22.92 20.40
CA GLU A 37 9.95 22.46 21.67
C GLU A 37 11.47 22.63 21.69
N PHE A 38 12.14 22.29 20.58
CA PHE A 38 13.60 22.45 20.48
C PHE A 38 14.01 23.93 20.48
N SER A 39 13.33 24.81 19.74
CA SER A 39 13.64 26.24 19.73
C SER A 39 13.50 26.86 21.13
N GLN A 40 12.47 26.47 21.90
CA GLN A 40 12.30 26.92 23.27
C GLN A 40 13.45 26.41 24.17
N ALA A 41 13.73 25.10 24.11
CA ALA A 41 14.83 24.52 24.88
C ALA A 41 16.20 25.14 24.53
N ALA A 42 16.44 25.41 23.27
CA ALA A 42 17.68 26.07 22.83
C ALA A 42 17.80 27.50 23.35
N ALA A 43 16.71 28.25 23.40
CA ALA A 43 16.68 29.59 23.98
C ALA A 43 16.94 29.53 25.51
N ASP A 44 16.28 28.62 26.21
CA ASP A 44 16.42 28.45 27.68
C ASP A 44 17.86 28.03 28.09
N HIS A 45 18.55 27.29 27.24
CA HIS A 45 19.91 26.80 27.46
C HIS A 45 21.00 27.58 26.70
N HIS A 46 20.64 28.66 26.03
CA HIS A 46 21.58 29.52 25.24
C HIS A 46 22.37 28.69 24.20
N LEU A 47 21.72 27.76 23.49
CA LEU A 47 22.37 26.91 22.51
C LEU A 47 22.29 27.54 21.11
N ASN A 48 23.42 27.50 20.38
CA ASN A 48 23.45 27.81 18.97
C ASN A 48 23.16 26.55 18.16
N TYR A 49 22.32 26.66 17.10
CA TYR A 49 21.93 25.51 16.30
C TYR A 49 21.57 25.88 14.85
N ASN A 50 21.64 24.90 13.98
CA ASN A 50 21.11 24.95 12.63
C ASN A 50 20.01 23.90 12.47
N PHE A 51 18.83 24.31 11.99
CA PHE A 51 17.83 23.34 11.55
C PHE A 51 18.19 22.74 10.20
N ILE A 52 18.09 21.44 10.10
CA ILE A 52 18.10 20.71 8.84
C ILE A 52 16.65 20.38 8.48
N GLU A 53 16.02 20.91 7.38
CA GLU A 53 16.60 21.89 6.47
C GLU A 53 15.63 23.07 6.32
N GLY A 54 16.06 24.14 5.61
CA GLY A 54 15.16 25.24 5.29
C GLY A 54 14.04 24.81 4.34
N PHE A 55 14.38 24.13 3.24
CA PHE A 55 13.43 23.72 2.19
C PHE A 55 13.49 22.22 1.95
N ASP A 56 12.35 21.62 1.56
CA ASP A 56 12.34 20.24 1.09
C ASP A 56 13.19 20.07 -0.16
N GLN A 57 13.90 18.94 -0.23
CA GLN A 57 14.82 18.62 -1.32
C GLN A 57 14.43 17.27 -1.95
N PRO A 58 13.43 17.23 -2.87
CA PRO A 58 12.90 16.00 -3.44
C PRO A 58 13.95 15.10 -4.11
N TRP A 59 15.05 15.66 -4.61
CA TRP A 59 16.14 14.91 -5.23
C TRP A 59 16.88 13.98 -4.24
N LYS A 60 16.90 14.30 -2.93
CA LYS A 60 17.50 13.44 -1.89
C LYS A 60 16.77 12.12 -1.70
N ARG A 61 15.50 12.00 -2.15
CA ARG A 61 14.73 10.74 -2.03
C ARG A 61 15.45 9.56 -2.65
N GLY A 62 16.20 9.78 -3.74
CA GLY A 62 16.96 8.72 -4.40
C GLY A 62 17.99 8.06 -3.49
N GLN A 63 18.61 8.83 -2.60
CA GLN A 63 19.70 8.39 -1.74
C GLN A 63 19.26 8.07 -0.31
N GLU A 64 18.26 8.79 0.21
CA GLU A 64 17.84 8.74 1.61
C GLU A 64 16.41 8.25 1.85
N GLY A 65 15.72 7.85 0.78
CA GLY A 65 14.30 7.47 0.84
C GLY A 65 13.37 8.68 0.97
N ALA A 66 12.09 8.44 1.22
CA ALA A 66 11.08 9.51 1.34
C ALA A 66 11.46 10.56 2.39
N MET A 67 12.10 10.14 3.49
CA MET A 67 12.55 11.02 4.56
C MET A 67 13.49 12.10 4.04
N GLY A 68 14.49 11.75 3.19
CA GLY A 68 15.49 12.68 2.68
C GLY A 68 14.92 13.86 1.93
N GLY A 69 13.75 13.69 1.30
CA GLY A 69 13.07 14.77 0.57
C GLY A 69 12.19 15.68 1.42
N ASN A 70 12.03 15.42 2.74
CA ASN A 70 10.97 16.00 3.56
C ASN A 70 11.46 16.58 4.91
N TRP A 71 12.72 17.02 4.98
CA TRP A 71 13.28 17.65 6.17
C TRP A 71 12.99 19.15 6.28
N GLY A 72 12.64 19.80 5.17
CA GLY A 72 12.43 21.25 5.11
C GLY A 72 11.31 21.74 6.04
N VAL A 73 11.49 22.94 6.59
CA VAL A 73 10.43 23.70 7.27
C VAL A 73 9.45 24.27 6.24
N PHE A 74 9.98 24.59 5.07
CA PHE A 74 9.24 24.98 3.88
C PHE A 74 9.20 23.80 2.89
N ASP A 75 8.18 23.73 2.07
CA ASP A 75 8.16 22.79 0.96
C ASP A 75 9.11 23.23 -0.17
N SER A 76 9.20 22.44 -1.24
CA SER A 76 10.05 22.75 -2.41
C SER A 76 9.67 24.04 -3.15
N ASP A 77 8.43 24.52 -2.96
CA ASP A 77 7.91 25.74 -3.58
C ASP A 77 8.03 26.96 -2.66
N GLY A 78 8.65 26.80 -1.48
CA GLY A 78 8.86 27.85 -0.51
C GLY A 78 7.67 28.16 0.38
N GLN A 79 6.64 27.30 0.39
CA GLN A 79 5.49 27.46 1.27
C GLN A 79 5.76 26.85 2.63
N ALA A 80 5.40 27.56 3.71
CA ALA A 80 5.52 27.03 5.07
C ALA A 80 4.62 25.79 5.24
N LYS A 81 5.19 24.68 5.69
CA LYS A 81 4.43 23.45 5.89
C LYS A 81 3.43 23.54 7.04
N PHE A 82 3.70 24.39 8.02
CA PHE A 82 2.86 24.60 9.19
C PHE A 82 3.07 26.01 9.75
N PRO A 83 2.08 26.57 10.47
CA PRO A 83 2.23 27.86 11.11
C PRO A 83 3.23 27.78 12.29
N ALA A 84 3.89 28.91 12.59
CA ALA A 84 4.83 28.98 13.71
C ALA A 84 4.17 28.65 15.06
N THR A 85 2.90 28.97 15.22
CA THR A 85 2.10 28.70 16.43
C THR A 85 0.72 28.18 16.06
N GLY A 86 0.02 27.57 17.02
CA GLY A 86 -1.35 27.07 16.83
C GLY A 86 -1.42 25.64 16.24
N PRO A 87 -2.61 25.19 15.83
CA PRO A 87 -2.86 23.83 15.40
C PRO A 87 -2.18 23.52 14.05
N VAL A 88 -1.76 22.27 13.89
CA VAL A 88 -1.13 21.74 12.67
C VAL A 88 -1.97 20.56 12.17
N ALA A 89 -2.35 20.62 10.91
CA ALA A 89 -2.99 19.48 10.24
C ALA A 89 -1.94 18.49 9.79
N GLU A 90 -2.09 17.22 10.15
CA GLU A 90 -1.24 16.14 9.67
C GLU A 90 -1.33 16.02 8.15
N ASP A 91 -2.54 15.99 7.63
CA ASP A 91 -2.82 15.98 6.19
C ASP A 91 -3.66 17.19 5.78
N PRO A 92 -3.07 18.23 5.18
CA PRO A 92 -3.82 19.39 4.71
C PRO A 92 -4.73 19.08 3.52
N TYR A 93 -4.52 17.97 2.84
CA TYR A 93 -5.27 17.51 1.66
C TYR A 93 -6.19 16.32 1.95
N TRP A 94 -6.58 16.12 3.20
CA TRP A 94 -7.45 15.01 3.64
C TRP A 94 -8.75 14.90 2.82
N TYR A 95 -9.28 16.02 2.35
CA TYR A 95 -10.51 16.08 1.56
C TYR A 95 -10.39 15.40 0.18
N LEU A 96 -9.17 15.24 -0.38
CA LEU A 96 -8.97 14.57 -1.67
C LEU A 96 -9.39 13.10 -1.62
N GLY A 97 -9.18 12.43 -0.49
CA GLY A 97 -9.66 11.07 -0.28
C GLY A 97 -11.19 10.97 -0.35
N TRP A 98 -11.90 11.93 0.24
CA TRP A 98 -13.36 12.02 0.16
C TRP A 98 -13.83 12.34 -1.25
N LEU A 99 -13.16 13.24 -1.95
CA LEU A 99 -13.48 13.51 -3.36
C LEU A 99 -13.32 12.26 -4.23
N GLY A 100 -12.23 11.51 -4.03
CA GLY A 100 -12.02 10.21 -4.67
C GLY A 100 -13.15 9.23 -4.36
N ALA A 101 -13.57 9.15 -3.10
CA ALA A 101 -14.67 8.28 -2.68
C ALA A 101 -16.00 8.66 -3.35
N VAL A 102 -16.31 9.96 -3.47
CA VAL A 102 -17.50 10.45 -4.18
C VAL A 102 -17.46 10.08 -5.67
N VAL A 103 -16.30 10.24 -6.33
CA VAL A 103 -16.13 9.84 -7.74
C VAL A 103 -16.30 8.33 -7.89
N GLY A 104 -15.70 7.53 -7.02
CA GLY A 104 -15.85 6.09 -7.02
C GLY A 104 -17.29 5.63 -6.78
N LEU A 105 -18.00 6.30 -5.86
CA LEU A 105 -19.43 6.08 -5.60
C LEU A 105 -20.28 6.37 -6.85
N ALA A 106 -20.04 7.48 -7.52
CA ALA A 106 -20.75 7.87 -8.74
C ALA A 106 -20.51 6.87 -9.88
N ALA A 107 -19.27 6.41 -10.05
CA ALA A 107 -18.91 5.38 -11.02
C ALA A 107 -19.64 4.04 -10.71
N ALA A 108 -19.66 3.61 -9.45
CA ALA A 108 -20.35 2.42 -9.00
C ALA A 108 -21.87 2.53 -9.22
N LEU A 109 -22.47 3.69 -8.98
CA LEU A 109 -23.88 3.94 -9.26
C LEU A 109 -24.19 3.83 -10.76
N GLY A 110 -23.33 4.39 -11.61
CA GLY A 110 -23.43 4.24 -13.06
C GLY A 110 -23.37 2.78 -13.53
N LEU A 111 -22.41 2.02 -12.98
CA LEU A 111 -22.29 0.57 -13.27
C LEU A 111 -23.48 -0.22 -12.74
N SER A 112 -23.97 0.06 -11.53
CA SER A 112 -25.16 -0.59 -10.95
C SER A 112 -26.38 -0.42 -11.84
N ARG A 113 -26.60 0.80 -12.38
CA ARG A 113 -27.67 1.08 -13.34
C ARG A 113 -27.46 0.35 -14.67
N ARG A 114 -26.22 0.39 -15.21
CA ARG A 114 -25.88 -0.29 -16.48
C ARG A 114 -26.07 -1.80 -16.41
N TRP A 115 -25.77 -2.41 -15.26
CA TRP A 115 -25.91 -3.85 -15.03
C TRP A 115 -27.28 -4.23 -14.44
N GLN A 116 -28.19 -3.27 -14.29
CA GLN A 116 -29.56 -3.46 -13.83
C GLN A 116 -29.64 -4.23 -12.50
N LEU A 117 -28.78 -3.88 -11.54
CA LEU A 117 -28.79 -4.48 -10.22
C LEU A 117 -30.10 -4.19 -9.51
N THR A 118 -30.88 -5.23 -9.19
CA THR A 118 -32.17 -5.12 -8.51
C THR A 118 -32.07 -5.45 -7.03
N GLU A 119 -31.12 -6.29 -6.65
CA GLU A 119 -30.93 -6.72 -5.27
C GLU A 119 -30.28 -5.61 -4.43
N ARG A 120 -30.94 -5.18 -3.35
CA ARG A 120 -30.49 -4.07 -2.51
C ARG A 120 -29.13 -4.32 -1.88
N LEU A 121 -28.86 -5.56 -1.42
CA LEU A 121 -27.57 -5.91 -0.81
C LEU A 121 -26.43 -5.75 -1.80
N SER A 122 -26.60 -6.27 -3.02
CA SER A 122 -25.61 -6.14 -4.09
C SER A 122 -25.38 -4.68 -4.51
N GLN A 123 -26.45 -3.85 -4.51
CA GLN A 123 -26.30 -2.41 -4.75
C GLN A 123 -25.47 -1.73 -3.66
N VAL A 124 -25.74 -1.99 -2.38
CA VAL A 124 -24.99 -1.40 -1.25
C VAL A 124 -23.52 -1.85 -1.29
N GLN A 125 -23.26 -3.12 -1.52
CA GLN A 125 -21.90 -3.66 -1.66
C GLN A 125 -21.15 -2.98 -2.82
N MET A 126 -21.80 -2.81 -3.95
CA MET A 126 -21.23 -2.14 -5.13
C MET A 126 -20.88 -0.68 -4.86
N LEU A 127 -21.78 0.05 -4.20
CA LEU A 127 -21.56 1.45 -3.85
C LEU A 127 -20.43 1.60 -2.83
N ALA A 128 -20.41 0.76 -1.80
CA ALA A 128 -19.33 0.73 -0.80
C ALA A 128 -17.97 0.40 -1.43
N LEU A 129 -17.95 -0.59 -2.34
CA LEU A 129 -16.76 -0.98 -3.09
C LEU A 129 -16.26 0.18 -3.97
N GLY A 130 -17.17 0.87 -4.65
CA GLY A 130 -16.83 2.02 -5.48
C GLY A 130 -16.25 3.18 -4.68
N ALA A 131 -16.90 3.56 -3.58
CA ALA A 131 -16.42 4.62 -2.69
C ALA A 131 -15.03 4.31 -2.12
N ALA A 132 -14.83 3.09 -1.60
CA ALA A 132 -13.55 2.65 -1.08
C ALA A 132 -12.47 2.62 -2.18
N THR A 133 -12.81 2.14 -3.39
CA THR A 133 -11.89 2.15 -4.53
C THR A 133 -11.42 3.56 -4.87
N GLY A 134 -12.36 4.51 -4.99
CA GLY A 134 -12.01 5.89 -5.34
C GLY A 134 -11.14 6.56 -4.29
N GLY A 135 -11.44 6.41 -3.00
CA GLY A 135 -10.63 6.93 -1.91
C GLY A 135 -9.22 6.33 -1.86
N LEU A 136 -9.12 4.99 -1.99
CA LEU A 136 -7.83 4.29 -1.97
C LEU A 136 -6.98 4.58 -3.20
N VAL A 137 -7.57 4.79 -4.38
CA VAL A 137 -6.81 5.23 -5.58
C VAL A 137 -6.15 6.58 -5.33
N VAL A 138 -6.86 7.54 -4.75
CA VAL A 138 -6.27 8.83 -4.38
C VAL A 138 -5.15 8.64 -3.37
N ALA A 139 -5.35 7.80 -2.36
CA ALA A 139 -4.31 7.50 -1.37
C ALA A 139 -3.06 6.84 -2.01
N GLN A 140 -3.23 5.93 -2.97
CA GLN A 140 -2.13 5.31 -3.72
C GLN A 140 -1.36 6.32 -4.58
N LEU A 141 -2.06 7.24 -5.25
CA LEU A 141 -1.42 8.30 -6.03
C LEU A 141 -0.58 9.23 -5.14
N ARG A 142 -1.14 9.64 -4.00
CA ARG A 142 -0.43 10.46 -3.01
C ARG A 142 0.77 9.72 -2.41
N TYR A 143 0.61 8.43 -2.11
CA TYR A 143 1.73 7.58 -1.71
C TYR A 143 2.85 7.62 -2.75
N GLY A 144 2.53 7.44 -4.03
CA GLY A 144 3.52 7.47 -5.11
C GLY A 144 4.30 8.79 -5.17
N VAL A 145 3.60 9.93 -5.01
CA VAL A 145 4.24 11.26 -5.02
C VAL A 145 5.26 11.42 -3.88
N VAL A 146 4.96 10.91 -2.69
CA VAL A 146 5.83 11.05 -1.51
C VAL A 146 6.96 10.01 -1.50
N TRP A 147 6.64 8.75 -1.84
CA TRP A 147 7.51 7.60 -1.54
C TRP A 147 8.31 7.08 -2.73
N ASN A 148 7.82 7.26 -3.98
CA ASN A 148 8.54 6.74 -5.13
C ASN A 148 9.79 7.56 -5.43
N ARG A 149 10.94 6.88 -5.48
CA ARG A 149 12.26 7.49 -5.63
C ARG A 149 12.74 7.57 -7.09
N ASN A 150 12.23 6.66 -7.92
CA ASN A 150 12.68 6.48 -9.30
C ASN A 150 11.58 5.90 -10.20
N ALA A 151 11.85 5.83 -11.50
CA ALA A 151 10.90 5.35 -12.50
C ALA A 151 10.48 3.89 -12.28
N LEU A 152 11.35 3.03 -11.72
CA LEU A 152 11.01 1.63 -11.42
C LEU A 152 9.93 1.54 -10.34
N GLU A 153 10.08 2.32 -9.26
CA GLU A 153 9.09 2.36 -8.17
C GLU A 153 7.76 2.97 -8.63
N TRP A 154 7.81 3.99 -9.49
CA TRP A 154 6.61 4.50 -10.15
C TRP A 154 5.95 3.45 -11.04
N GLY A 155 6.73 2.72 -11.85
CA GLY A 155 6.24 1.62 -12.67
C GLY A 155 5.58 0.52 -11.82
N ALA A 156 6.20 0.13 -10.71
CA ALA A 156 5.65 -0.84 -9.78
C ALA A 156 4.33 -0.34 -9.14
N THR A 157 4.28 0.91 -8.68
CA THR A 157 3.07 1.52 -8.10
C THR A 157 1.92 1.55 -9.12
N VAL A 158 2.19 1.97 -10.35
CA VAL A 158 1.18 2.01 -11.43
C VAL A 158 0.70 0.60 -11.78
N LEU A 159 1.60 -0.37 -11.89
CA LEU A 159 1.25 -1.75 -12.20
C LEU A 159 0.40 -2.40 -11.11
N LEU A 160 0.78 -2.19 -9.83
CA LEU A 160 -0.01 -2.65 -8.68
C LEU A 160 -1.39 -1.97 -8.63
N GLY A 161 -1.45 -0.68 -8.87
CA GLY A 161 -2.69 0.09 -8.95
C GLY A 161 -3.60 -0.43 -10.07
N ALA A 162 -3.06 -0.63 -11.26
CA ALA A 162 -3.80 -1.17 -12.41
C ALA A 162 -4.33 -2.57 -12.14
N ALA A 163 -3.50 -3.49 -11.61
CA ALA A 163 -3.93 -4.83 -11.23
C ALA A 163 -5.02 -4.81 -10.16
N SER A 164 -4.90 -3.91 -9.18
CA SER A 164 -5.91 -3.72 -8.14
C SER A 164 -7.23 -3.21 -8.71
N LEU A 165 -7.21 -2.27 -9.64
CA LEU A 165 -8.42 -1.77 -10.31
C LEU A 165 -9.08 -2.84 -11.18
N VAL A 166 -8.29 -3.66 -11.89
CA VAL A 166 -8.83 -4.81 -12.63
C VAL A 166 -9.49 -5.79 -11.66
N LEU A 167 -8.83 -6.12 -10.55
CA LEU A 167 -9.40 -6.96 -9.49
C LEU A 167 -10.74 -6.41 -8.99
N MET A 168 -10.78 -5.12 -8.60
CA MET A 168 -12.00 -4.47 -8.09
C MET A 168 -13.13 -4.49 -9.12
N PHE A 169 -12.81 -4.21 -10.39
CA PHE A 169 -13.80 -4.27 -11.48
C PHE A 169 -14.35 -5.68 -11.67
N ARG A 170 -13.52 -6.73 -11.60
CA ARG A 170 -13.95 -8.12 -11.72
C ARG A 170 -14.80 -8.57 -10.53
N VAL A 171 -14.44 -8.17 -9.31
CA VAL A 171 -15.26 -8.40 -8.12
C VAL A 171 -16.62 -7.73 -8.27
N ALA A 172 -16.65 -6.46 -8.68
CA ALA A 172 -17.88 -5.73 -8.94
C ALA A 172 -18.75 -6.44 -10.00
N GLN A 173 -18.14 -6.92 -11.09
CA GLN A 173 -18.83 -7.67 -12.14
C GLN A 173 -19.43 -8.98 -11.62
N LEU A 174 -18.70 -9.73 -10.77
CA LEU A 174 -19.19 -10.97 -10.18
C LEU A 174 -20.33 -10.73 -9.16
N LEU A 175 -20.27 -9.63 -8.42
CA LEU A 175 -21.39 -9.20 -7.55
C LEU A 175 -22.63 -8.85 -8.36
N ALA A 176 -22.46 -8.28 -9.56
CA ALA A 176 -23.56 -7.86 -10.43
C ALA A 176 -24.22 -9.01 -11.20
N LEU A 177 -23.43 -9.95 -11.71
CA LEU A 177 -23.90 -11.02 -12.61
C LEU A 177 -24.34 -12.29 -11.87
N GLY A 178 -24.26 -12.30 -10.54
CA GLY A 178 -24.57 -13.48 -9.73
C GLY A 178 -23.41 -14.46 -9.61
N ARG A 179 -23.55 -15.42 -8.69
CA ARG A 179 -22.53 -16.41 -8.35
C ARG A 179 -22.32 -17.41 -9.47
N SER A 180 -21.09 -17.64 -9.85
CA SER A 180 -20.71 -18.86 -10.56
C SER A 180 -20.33 -19.92 -9.52
N ASP A 181 -20.86 -21.14 -9.65
CA ASP A 181 -20.50 -22.28 -8.79
C ASP A 181 -19.06 -22.78 -9.01
N ARG A 182 -18.36 -22.21 -9.98
CA ARG A 182 -16.95 -22.52 -10.25
C ARG A 182 -16.05 -21.85 -9.21
N PRO A 183 -15.05 -22.57 -8.66
CA PRO A 183 -14.00 -21.93 -7.87
C PRO A 183 -13.29 -20.86 -8.72
N ALA A 184 -13.03 -19.69 -8.14
CA ALA A 184 -12.28 -18.64 -8.81
C ALA A 184 -10.88 -19.17 -9.17
N GLY A 185 -10.69 -19.29 -10.43
CA GLY A 185 -9.71 -19.98 -11.19
C GLY A 185 -8.33 -20.26 -10.60
N GLN A 186 -7.79 -21.35 -11.06
CA GLN A 186 -6.38 -21.73 -11.01
C GLN A 186 -5.52 -20.72 -11.84
N GLY A 187 -5.65 -19.42 -11.58
CA GLY A 187 -5.08 -18.38 -12.45
C GLY A 187 -3.55 -18.44 -12.54
N ALA A 188 -2.87 -18.80 -11.45
CA ALA A 188 -1.42 -18.91 -11.46
C ALA A 188 -0.94 -20.24 -12.03
N SER A 189 -1.61 -21.35 -11.77
CA SER A 189 -1.28 -22.63 -12.43
C SER A 189 -1.44 -22.53 -13.94
N SER A 190 -2.32 -21.68 -14.45
CA SER A 190 -2.37 -21.37 -15.88
C SER A 190 -1.22 -20.47 -16.33
N LEU A 191 -0.66 -19.58 -15.48
CA LEU A 191 0.54 -18.79 -15.79
C LEU A 191 1.84 -19.60 -15.64
N VAL A 192 1.95 -20.45 -14.62
CA VAL A 192 3.11 -21.37 -14.45
C VAL A 192 3.08 -22.47 -15.50
N GLY A 193 1.90 -22.94 -15.90
CA GLY A 193 1.77 -23.75 -17.13
C GLY A 193 2.20 -23.02 -18.41
N LEU A 194 2.39 -21.68 -18.36
CA LEU A 194 2.95 -20.87 -19.43
C LEU A 194 4.50 -20.83 -19.43
N THR A 195 5.14 -21.15 -18.32
CA THR A 195 6.61 -21.11 -18.23
C THR A 195 7.28 -22.42 -18.66
N VAL A 196 6.55 -23.50 -18.86
CA VAL A 196 7.15 -24.83 -19.13
C VAL A 196 6.67 -25.55 -20.40
N PRO A 197 5.45 -25.41 -20.95
CA PRO A 197 5.18 -25.99 -22.26
C PRO A 197 4.99 -24.93 -23.33
N SER A 198 5.93 -24.90 -24.24
CA SER A 198 5.89 -24.35 -25.60
C SER A 198 4.93 -23.16 -25.88
N PHE A 199 5.50 -22.12 -26.47
CA PHE A 199 4.88 -20.94 -27.09
C PHE A 199 3.57 -21.25 -27.88
N ASN A 200 3.41 -22.46 -28.38
CA ASN A 200 2.21 -22.94 -29.08
C ASN A 200 0.96 -23.07 -28.16
N THR A 201 1.11 -23.32 -26.86
CA THR A 201 -0.04 -23.40 -25.94
C THR A 201 -0.56 -22.02 -25.58
N LEU A 202 0.33 -21.03 -25.49
CA LEU A 202 -0.03 -19.60 -25.34
C LEU A 202 -0.85 -19.12 -26.53
N TRP A 203 -0.44 -19.47 -27.74
CA TRP A 203 -1.12 -19.05 -28.98
C TRP A 203 -2.50 -19.71 -29.12
N ARG A 204 -2.66 -20.95 -28.71
CA ARG A 204 -3.95 -21.65 -28.70
C ARG A 204 -4.91 -21.10 -27.63
N ARG A 205 -4.42 -20.73 -26.45
CA ARG A 205 -5.22 -20.10 -25.38
C ARG A 205 -5.61 -18.65 -25.66
N ARG A 206 -4.93 -17.94 -26.54
CA ARG A 206 -5.36 -16.60 -27.01
C ARG A 206 -6.77 -16.56 -27.57
N ARG A 207 -7.34 -17.72 -27.95
CA ARG A 207 -8.71 -17.84 -28.43
C ARG A 207 -9.71 -18.26 -27.34
N ALA A 208 -9.26 -18.67 -26.16
CA ALA A 208 -10.12 -18.88 -25.02
C ALA A 208 -10.41 -17.51 -24.39
N HIS A 209 -11.66 -17.12 -24.36
CA HIS A 209 -12.06 -15.91 -23.64
C HIS A 209 -11.75 -16.09 -22.15
N PHE A 210 -10.82 -15.33 -21.62
CA PHE A 210 -10.60 -15.20 -20.19
C PHE A 210 -11.88 -14.65 -19.57
N ASP A 211 -12.48 -15.38 -18.68
CA ASP A 211 -13.66 -14.92 -17.95
C ASP A 211 -13.29 -14.05 -16.74
N ALA A 212 -14.30 -13.56 -16.03
CA ALA A 212 -14.06 -12.70 -14.88
C ALA A 212 -13.35 -13.42 -13.73
N LEU A 213 -13.53 -14.74 -13.60
CA LEU A 213 -12.91 -15.59 -12.58
C LEU A 213 -11.44 -15.85 -12.89
N ASP A 214 -11.09 -16.03 -14.17
CA ASP A 214 -9.71 -16.20 -14.61
C ASP A 214 -8.88 -14.93 -14.32
N TRP A 215 -9.45 -13.75 -14.64
CA TRP A 215 -8.83 -12.47 -14.31
C TRP A 215 -8.66 -12.25 -12.80
N LEU A 216 -9.65 -12.66 -12.01
CA LEU A 216 -9.56 -12.58 -10.55
C LEU A 216 -8.38 -13.44 -10.05
N GLY A 217 -8.23 -14.66 -10.56
CA GLY A 217 -7.12 -15.55 -10.23
C GLY A 217 -5.76 -14.96 -10.62
N VAL A 218 -5.63 -14.43 -11.84
CA VAL A 218 -4.38 -13.78 -12.32
C VAL A 218 -3.99 -12.59 -11.45
N CYS A 219 -4.95 -11.68 -11.19
CA CYS A 219 -4.69 -10.52 -10.34
C CYS A 219 -4.32 -10.93 -8.91
N ARG A 220 -5.01 -11.92 -8.33
CA ARG A 220 -4.71 -12.46 -7.00
C ARG A 220 -3.26 -12.95 -6.90
N SER A 221 -2.85 -13.82 -7.83
CA SER A 221 -1.50 -14.38 -7.84
C SER A 221 -0.43 -13.30 -8.04
N PHE A 222 -0.66 -12.36 -8.96
CA PHE A 222 0.26 -11.24 -9.20
C PHE A 222 0.40 -10.34 -7.97
N LEU A 223 -0.71 -9.98 -7.33
CA LEU A 223 -0.70 -9.10 -6.16
C LEU A 223 -0.07 -9.79 -4.94
N LEU A 224 -0.29 -11.09 -4.78
CA LEU A 224 0.36 -11.88 -3.74
C LEU A 224 1.87 -12.03 -3.99
N PHE A 225 2.28 -12.26 -5.24
CA PHE A 225 3.69 -12.26 -5.63
C PHE A 225 4.37 -10.92 -5.34
N ALA A 226 3.74 -9.82 -5.72
CA ALA A 226 4.26 -8.48 -5.44
C ALA A 226 4.36 -8.20 -3.93
N ALA A 227 3.40 -8.67 -3.13
CA ALA A 227 3.44 -8.58 -1.66
C ALA A 227 4.61 -9.39 -1.08
N ALA A 228 4.84 -10.60 -1.58
CA ALA A 228 5.96 -11.44 -1.16
C ALA A 228 7.31 -10.80 -1.49
N ILE A 229 7.48 -10.27 -2.70
CA ILE A 229 8.71 -9.53 -3.09
C ILE A 229 8.91 -8.31 -2.18
N MET A 230 7.87 -7.51 -1.96
CA MET A 230 7.99 -6.33 -1.08
C MET A 230 8.35 -6.72 0.36
N THR A 231 7.78 -7.80 0.87
CA THR A 231 8.09 -8.35 2.18
C THR A 231 9.56 -8.75 2.28
N LEU A 232 10.10 -9.46 1.27
CA LEU A 232 11.52 -9.82 1.22
C LEU A 232 12.42 -8.59 1.15
N LEU A 233 12.06 -7.58 0.35
CA LEU A 233 12.81 -6.33 0.28
C LEU A 233 12.83 -5.59 1.63
N LEU A 234 11.77 -5.67 2.41
CA LEU A 234 11.72 -5.07 3.76
C LEU A 234 12.55 -5.85 4.78
N VAL A 235 12.76 -7.15 4.59
CA VAL A 235 13.66 -7.95 5.44
C VAL A 235 15.13 -7.71 5.09
N PHE A 236 15.49 -7.70 3.79
CA PHE A 236 16.88 -7.75 3.35
C PHE A 236 17.45 -6.41 2.86
N ASP A 237 16.60 -5.48 2.41
CA ASP A 237 17.00 -4.16 1.86
C ASP A 237 16.06 -3.06 2.33
N ALA A 238 15.89 -2.96 3.65
CA ALA A 238 14.90 -2.08 4.27
C ALA A 238 15.29 -0.61 4.38
N ARG A 239 16.58 -0.28 4.31
CA ARG A 239 17.14 0.99 4.82
C ARG A 239 16.40 2.26 4.39
N TYR A 240 15.99 2.33 3.12
CA TYR A 240 15.34 3.50 2.54
C TYR A 240 13.93 3.22 2.00
N ARG A 241 13.36 2.04 2.29
CA ARG A 241 12.04 1.63 1.84
C ARG A 241 10.99 1.97 2.88
N GLY A 242 9.87 2.51 2.43
CA GLY A 242 8.69 2.66 3.26
C GLY A 242 7.87 1.38 3.34
N PHE A 243 6.87 1.39 4.22
CA PHE A 243 5.87 0.34 4.33
C PHE A 243 4.67 0.69 3.45
N PRO A 244 4.50 0.08 2.26
CA PRO A 244 3.51 0.52 1.26
C PRO A 244 2.11 -0.04 1.55
N THR A 245 1.63 0.09 2.77
CA THR A 245 0.34 -0.44 3.23
C THR A 245 -0.80 -0.08 2.29
N VAL A 246 -0.87 1.19 1.88
CA VAL A 246 -1.94 1.70 1.03
C VAL A 246 -2.00 1.03 -0.34
N LEU A 247 -0.89 0.55 -0.88
CA LEU A 247 -0.86 -0.15 -2.16
C LEU A 247 -1.52 -1.53 -2.10
N TYR A 248 -1.56 -2.15 -0.90
CA TYR A 248 -2.13 -3.48 -0.69
C TYR A 248 -3.53 -3.46 -0.03
N MET A 249 -4.02 -2.32 0.43
CA MET A 249 -5.36 -2.21 1.00
C MET A 249 -6.45 -2.46 -0.05
N LEU A 250 -6.28 -1.97 -1.28
CA LEU A 250 -7.26 -2.18 -2.34
C LEU A 250 -7.36 -3.65 -2.78
N PRO A 251 -6.24 -4.37 -3.03
CA PRO A 251 -6.27 -5.83 -3.23
C PRO A 251 -6.91 -6.60 -2.08
N LEU A 252 -6.55 -6.27 -0.84
CA LEU A 252 -7.13 -6.91 0.34
C LEU A 252 -8.65 -6.73 0.38
N LEU A 253 -9.12 -5.51 0.18
CA LEU A 253 -10.55 -5.20 0.14
C LEU A 253 -11.27 -5.99 -0.97
N GLY A 254 -10.71 -6.01 -2.18
CA GLY A 254 -11.29 -6.71 -3.31
C GLY A 254 -11.42 -8.21 -3.07
N LEU A 255 -10.36 -8.86 -2.60
CA LEU A 255 -10.38 -10.29 -2.28
C LEU A 255 -11.29 -10.61 -1.09
N ALA A 256 -11.31 -9.76 -0.05
CA ALA A 256 -12.21 -9.91 1.08
C ALA A 256 -13.68 -9.81 0.63
N MET A 257 -14.03 -8.86 -0.23
CA MET A 257 -15.37 -8.73 -0.78
C MET A 257 -15.75 -9.93 -1.65
N ALA A 258 -14.83 -10.45 -2.47
CA ALA A 258 -15.04 -11.66 -3.24
C ALA A 258 -15.39 -12.85 -2.33
N ARG A 259 -14.67 -12.98 -1.21
CA ARG A 259 -14.94 -14.02 -0.20
C ARG A 259 -16.27 -13.85 0.49
N LEU A 260 -16.59 -12.65 0.95
CA LEU A 260 -17.88 -12.35 1.58
C LEU A 260 -19.04 -12.60 0.62
N ALA A 261 -18.82 -12.41 -0.68
CA ALA A 261 -19.78 -12.79 -1.73
C ALA A 261 -19.87 -14.31 -1.97
N GLY A 262 -19.10 -15.12 -1.25
CA GLY A 262 -19.12 -16.59 -1.32
C GLY A 262 -18.31 -17.17 -2.49
N LEU A 263 -17.41 -16.37 -3.11
CA LEU A 263 -16.49 -16.89 -4.11
C LEU A 263 -15.41 -17.73 -3.43
N ARG A 264 -15.21 -18.94 -3.94
CA ARG A 264 -14.10 -19.79 -3.48
C ARG A 264 -12.82 -19.35 -4.18
N LEU A 265 -11.84 -18.93 -3.38
CA LEU A 265 -10.50 -18.54 -3.86
C LEU A 265 -9.56 -19.72 -3.64
N ALA A 266 -9.61 -20.73 -4.50
CA ALA A 266 -8.71 -21.88 -4.40
C ALA A 266 -7.27 -21.44 -4.75
N GLY A 267 -6.37 -21.49 -3.77
CA GLY A 267 -4.95 -21.17 -3.98
C GLY A 267 -4.19 -22.34 -4.56
N ALA A 268 -3.39 -22.09 -5.61
CA ALA A 268 -2.41 -23.04 -6.10
C ALA A 268 -1.26 -23.23 -5.11
N VAL A 269 -0.41 -24.26 -5.27
CA VAL A 269 0.71 -24.55 -4.38
C VAL A 269 1.68 -23.35 -4.31
N GLU A 270 1.98 -22.74 -5.44
CA GLU A 270 2.84 -21.54 -5.53
C GLU A 270 2.27 -20.34 -4.74
N GLU A 271 0.95 -20.16 -4.74
CA GLU A 271 0.31 -19.09 -3.96
C GLU A 271 0.41 -19.33 -2.45
N ARG A 272 0.38 -20.61 -2.02
CA ARG A 272 0.62 -20.98 -0.62
C ARG A 272 2.06 -20.70 -0.20
N VAL A 273 3.03 -20.95 -1.07
CA VAL A 273 4.44 -20.61 -0.82
C VAL A 273 4.60 -19.10 -0.70
N LEU A 274 4.03 -18.32 -1.62
CA LEU A 274 4.06 -16.86 -1.57
C LEU A 274 3.38 -16.33 -0.29
N ALA A 275 2.25 -16.90 0.10
CA ALA A 275 1.57 -16.55 1.34
C ALA A 275 2.41 -16.88 2.58
N ALA A 276 3.10 -18.01 2.60
CA ALA A 276 4.04 -18.35 3.68
C ALA A 276 5.20 -17.34 3.75
N VAL A 277 5.76 -16.93 2.60
CA VAL A 277 6.77 -15.86 2.54
C VAL A 277 6.23 -14.55 3.10
N CYS A 278 5.00 -14.18 2.75
CA CYS A 278 4.34 -12.99 3.30
C CYS A 278 4.21 -13.05 4.83
N VAL A 279 3.76 -14.18 5.38
CA VAL A 279 3.59 -14.35 6.82
C VAL A 279 4.92 -14.35 7.56
N LEU A 280 5.85 -15.22 7.16
CA LEU A 280 7.16 -15.34 7.82
C LEU A 280 7.99 -14.06 7.69
N GLY A 281 8.00 -13.46 6.52
CA GLY A 281 8.70 -12.20 6.30
C GLY A 281 8.06 -11.03 7.08
N SER A 282 6.72 -11.02 7.25
CA SER A 282 6.05 -10.03 8.09
C SER A 282 6.47 -10.15 9.55
N ILE A 283 6.56 -11.36 10.07
CA ILE A 283 7.10 -11.60 11.41
C ILE A 283 8.55 -11.11 11.50
N ALA A 284 9.39 -11.46 10.51
CA ALA A 284 10.80 -11.09 10.50
C ALA A 284 11.00 -9.56 10.51
N PHE A 285 10.37 -8.81 9.58
CA PHE A 285 10.58 -7.37 9.56
C PHE A 285 9.94 -6.66 10.75
N VAL A 286 8.82 -7.14 11.33
CA VAL A 286 8.25 -6.57 12.55
C VAL A 286 9.20 -6.76 13.74
N LEU A 287 9.85 -7.92 13.86
CA LEU A 287 10.87 -8.16 14.90
C LEU A 287 12.11 -7.27 14.71
N ILE A 288 12.54 -7.04 13.47
CA ILE A 288 13.67 -6.15 13.14
C ILE A 288 13.34 -4.69 13.47
N GLU A 289 12.13 -4.23 13.14
CA GLU A 289 11.70 -2.83 13.34
C GLU A 289 11.25 -2.52 14.76
N GLY A 290 10.94 -3.52 15.56
CA GLY A 290 10.37 -3.38 16.90
C GLY A 290 8.87 -3.11 16.89
N PHE A 291 8.23 -3.46 18.02
CA PHE A 291 6.78 -3.34 18.19
C PHE A 291 6.28 -1.89 18.37
N ALA A 292 7.18 -0.93 18.57
CA ALA A 292 6.83 0.49 18.59
C ALA A 292 6.64 1.08 17.18
N ASN A 293 7.07 0.37 16.12
CA ASN A 293 6.91 0.81 14.74
C ASN A 293 5.52 0.48 14.19
N GLY A 294 4.59 1.45 14.29
CA GLY A 294 3.21 1.31 13.81
C GLY A 294 3.09 1.07 12.30
N GLN A 295 4.02 1.61 11.49
CA GLN A 295 4.02 1.39 10.04
C GLN A 295 4.32 -0.07 9.70
N SER A 296 5.30 -0.69 10.37
CA SER A 296 5.66 -2.10 10.17
C SER A 296 4.53 -3.03 10.61
N LEU A 297 3.92 -2.75 11.77
CA LEU A 297 2.78 -3.53 12.28
C LEU A 297 1.59 -3.48 11.32
N THR A 298 1.23 -2.28 10.86
CA THR A 298 0.08 -2.10 9.96
C THR A 298 0.32 -2.77 8.61
N PHE A 299 1.52 -2.64 8.05
CA PHE A 299 1.88 -3.31 6.80
C PHE A 299 1.90 -4.83 6.97
N GLY A 300 2.52 -5.34 8.03
CA GLY A 300 2.54 -6.77 8.34
C GLY A 300 1.15 -7.36 8.46
N ALA A 301 0.26 -6.70 9.23
CA ALA A 301 -1.13 -7.12 9.37
C ALA A 301 -1.87 -7.12 8.02
N THR A 302 -1.64 -6.10 7.17
CA THR A 302 -2.26 -6.00 5.84
C THR A 302 -1.82 -7.14 4.93
N VAL A 303 -0.52 -7.44 4.90
CA VAL A 303 0.05 -8.50 4.04
C VAL A 303 -0.37 -9.89 4.53
N VAL A 304 -0.38 -10.12 5.84
CA VAL A 304 -0.87 -11.38 6.44
C VAL A 304 -2.35 -11.58 6.14
N ALA A 305 -3.17 -10.54 6.29
CA ALA A 305 -4.59 -10.58 5.94
C ALA A 305 -4.80 -10.85 4.44
N LEU A 306 -4.01 -10.19 3.56
CA LEU A 306 -4.04 -10.43 2.13
C LEU A 306 -3.71 -11.90 1.80
N ALA A 307 -2.64 -12.44 2.39
CA ALA A 307 -2.24 -13.82 2.23
C ALA A 307 -3.34 -14.79 2.71
N ALA A 308 -3.95 -14.53 3.87
CA ALA A 308 -5.04 -15.34 4.42
C ALA A 308 -6.26 -15.35 3.49
N VAL A 309 -6.66 -14.18 3.00
CA VAL A 309 -7.83 -14.06 2.10
C VAL A 309 -7.53 -14.69 0.75
N ALA A 310 -6.32 -14.54 0.22
CA ALA A 310 -5.95 -15.06 -1.10
C ALA A 310 -5.89 -16.60 -1.15
N THR A 311 -5.64 -17.28 -0.02
CA THR A 311 -5.38 -18.74 0.03
C THR A 311 -6.33 -19.54 0.90
N ASP A 312 -7.48 -18.97 1.29
CA ASP A 312 -8.42 -19.60 2.21
C ASP A 312 -7.86 -19.95 3.59
N GLY A 313 -6.78 -19.27 4.03
CA GLY A 313 -6.09 -19.59 5.27
C GLY A 313 -5.37 -20.95 5.28
N ARG A 314 -5.26 -21.60 4.13
CA ARG A 314 -4.69 -22.97 4.00
C ARG A 314 -3.21 -22.94 3.67
N PHE A 315 -2.42 -22.14 4.36
CA PHE A 315 -0.96 -22.01 4.10
C PHE A 315 -0.20 -23.31 4.36
N TRP A 316 -0.67 -24.15 5.30
CA TRP A 316 0.06 -25.30 5.85
C TRP A 316 -0.52 -26.65 5.42
N MET A 317 -1.64 -26.69 4.72
CA MET A 317 -2.25 -27.95 4.30
C MET A 317 -1.65 -28.42 2.98
N PRO A 318 -1.27 -29.70 2.84
CA PRO A 318 -0.94 -30.28 1.55
C PRO A 318 -2.13 -30.15 0.61
N ALA A 319 -1.88 -30.06 -0.69
CA ALA A 319 -2.93 -30.13 -1.68
C ALA A 319 -3.72 -31.42 -1.44
N GLN A 320 -4.99 -31.31 -1.08
CA GLN A 320 -5.86 -32.48 -1.18
C GLN A 320 -6.10 -32.69 -2.67
N ASP A 321 -5.62 -33.81 -3.19
CA ASP A 321 -5.96 -34.27 -4.51
C ASP A 321 -7.50 -34.45 -4.52
N GLU A 322 -8.17 -33.48 -5.15
CA GLU A 322 -9.59 -33.63 -5.46
C GLU A 322 -9.71 -34.70 -6.54
N HIS A 323 -10.06 -35.92 -6.12
CA HIS A 323 -10.47 -37.02 -6.98
C HIS A 323 -11.81 -36.73 -7.62
#